data_4dc3e309d73eb70065d5d2226d549243
#
_entry.id   4dc3e309d73eb70065d5d2226d549243
#
_cell.length_a   1.000
_cell.length_b   1.000
_cell.length_c   1.000
_cell.angle_alpha   90.00
_cell.angle_beta   90.00
_cell.angle_gamma   90.00
#
_symmetry.space_group_name_H-M   'P 1'
#
loop_
_entity.id
_entity.type
_entity.pdbx_description
1 polymer ?
#
loop_
_entity_poly.entity_id
_entity_poly.type
_entity_poly.pdbx_seq_one_letter_code
_entity_poly.pdbx_strand_id
1 'polypeptide(L)'
;MKKYFAAPIMLSLTLVLITPSKSTSESHAIEISMQNCMHAKMFALHVIEKRNENRPITHYRSLTFESPAAMEIIQDAYRNEGLVTPSYKETLEIDFSEKWMNECFEFSCSGFWANLEIALAKIKDQ
;
A
#
# COMPACT_ATOMS: atom_id res chain seq x y z
N MET A 1 34.68 -53.92 -18.14
CA MET A 1 34.40 -53.80 -17.73
C MET A 1 34.29 -52.68 -17.41
N LYS A 2 34.21 -52.03 -17.39
CA LYS A 2 34.15 -51.21 -17.04
C LYS A 2 33.60 -50.20 -17.43
N LYS A 3 33.19 -49.75 -17.63
CA LYS A 3 32.73 -49.01 -18.09
C LYS A 3 31.67 -48.46 -17.72
N TYR A 4 31.12 -48.26 -17.31
CA TYR A 4 30.11 -48.03 -16.91
C TYR A 4 29.99 -46.83 -16.30
N PHE A 5 29.77 -46.21 -16.14
CA PHE A 5 29.71 -45.38 -15.39
C PHE A 5 29.59 -44.16 -15.90
N ALA A 6 29.43 -43.49 -15.93
CA ALA A 6 29.38 -42.38 -16.44
C ALA A 6 28.06 -41.78 -16.62
N ALA A 7 27.11 -42.30 -16.57
CA ALA A 7 25.84 -41.83 -16.88
C ALA A 7 25.20 -40.86 -15.91
N PRO A 8 25.37 -40.98 -14.71
CA PRO A 8 24.56 -40.31 -13.76
C PRO A 8 24.72 -38.82 -13.61
N ILE A 9 25.64 -38.32 -14.27
CA ILE A 9 25.96 -36.99 -13.98
C ILE A 9 25.05 -35.95 -14.47
N MET A 10 24.29 -36.23 -15.42
CA MET A 10 23.56 -35.24 -16.05
C MET A 10 22.40 -34.69 -15.35
N LEU A 11 21.89 -35.35 -14.41
CA LEU A 11 20.63 -35.01 -13.82
C LEU A 11 20.58 -33.74 -13.02
N SER A 12 21.68 -33.37 -12.46
CA SER A 12 21.64 -32.25 -11.53
C SER A 12 21.45 -30.91 -12.19
N LEU A 13 21.68 -30.82 -13.45
CA LEU A 13 21.61 -29.56 -14.12
C LEU A 13 20.21 -29.00 -14.29
N THR A 14 19.24 -29.84 -14.43
CA THR A 14 17.91 -29.35 -14.73
C THR A 14 17.24 -28.67 -13.60
N LEU A 15 17.61 -28.97 -12.38
CA LEU A 15 16.96 -28.39 -11.24
C LEU A 15 17.25 -26.91 -11.06
N VAL A 16 18.39 -26.49 -11.49
CA VAL A 16 18.78 -25.11 -11.25
C VAL A 16 17.97 -24.13 -12.08
N LEU A 17 17.48 -24.53 -13.20
CA LEU A 17 16.78 -23.63 -14.08
C LEU A 17 15.41 -23.18 -13.58
N ILE A 18 14.82 -23.94 -12.71
CA ILE A 18 13.48 -23.64 -12.24
C ILE A 18 13.47 -22.53 -11.21
N THR A 19 14.48 -22.44 -10.38
CA THR A 19 14.53 -21.52 -9.27
C THR A 19 14.44 -20.04 -9.66
N PRO A 20 15.12 -19.55 -10.67
CA PRO A 20 15.07 -18.13 -11.02
C PRO A 20 13.68 -17.64 -11.43
N SER A 21 12.88 -18.48 -12.03
CA SER A 21 11.55 -18.09 -12.46
C SER A 21 10.64 -17.71 -11.30
N LYS A 22 10.71 -18.44 -10.22
CA LYS A 22 9.91 -18.16 -9.06
C LYS A 22 10.32 -16.86 -8.39
N SER A 23 11.59 -16.60 -8.29
CA SER A 23 12.10 -15.39 -7.69
C SER A 23 11.61 -14.14 -8.41
N THR A 24 11.54 -14.17 -9.71
CA THR A 24 11.09 -13.03 -10.50
C THR A 24 9.63 -12.69 -10.23
N SER A 25 8.76 -13.70 -10.14
CA SER A 25 7.35 -13.49 -9.85
C SER A 25 7.12 -12.90 -8.48
N GLU A 26 7.83 -13.40 -7.49
CA GLU A 26 7.72 -12.90 -6.13
C GLU A 26 8.18 -11.45 -6.01
N SER A 27 9.27 -11.09 -6.67
CA SER A 27 9.77 -9.72 -6.68
C SER A 27 8.79 -8.76 -7.29
N HIS A 28 8.12 -9.14 -8.36
CA HIS A 28 7.13 -8.30 -9.02
C HIS A 28 5.91 -8.07 -8.13
N ALA A 29 5.42 -9.09 -7.45
CA ALA A 29 4.30 -8.99 -6.53
C ALA A 29 4.63 -8.08 -5.34
N ILE A 30 5.82 -8.16 -4.79
CA ILE A 30 6.27 -7.31 -3.71
C ILE A 30 6.32 -5.85 -4.16
N GLU A 31 6.83 -5.59 -5.34
CA GLU A 31 6.90 -4.25 -5.89
C GLU A 31 5.52 -3.60 -6.02
N ILE A 32 4.54 -4.33 -6.54
CA ILE A 32 3.17 -3.83 -6.65
C ILE A 32 2.58 -3.52 -5.29
N SER A 33 2.81 -4.37 -4.31
CA SER A 33 2.34 -4.15 -2.94
C SER A 33 2.95 -2.92 -2.32
N MET A 34 4.24 -2.69 -2.52
CA MET A 34 4.90 -1.50 -2.01
C MET A 34 4.32 -0.22 -2.61
N GLN A 35 4.09 -0.20 -3.91
CA GLN A 35 3.49 0.95 -4.57
C GLN A 35 2.11 1.27 -4.01
N ASN A 36 1.26 0.26 -3.84
CA ASN A 36 -0.07 0.45 -3.28
C ASN A 36 -0.01 0.99 -1.86
N CYS A 37 0.92 0.51 -1.05
CA CYS A 37 1.04 0.97 0.33
C CYS A 37 1.61 2.37 0.42
N MET A 38 2.44 2.79 -0.52
CA MET A 38 2.86 4.18 -0.60
C MET A 38 1.70 5.09 -0.99
N HIS A 39 0.83 4.65 -1.88
CA HIS A 39 -0.38 5.40 -2.20
C HIS A 39 -1.30 5.54 -0.99
N ALA A 40 -1.40 4.50 -0.16
CA ALA A 40 -2.16 4.55 1.08
C ALA A 40 -1.60 5.60 2.03
N LYS A 41 -0.27 5.65 2.17
CA LYS A 41 0.39 6.66 3.00
C LYS A 41 0.11 8.08 2.49
N MET A 42 0.28 8.30 1.21
CA MET A 42 0.08 9.61 0.60
C MET A 42 -1.36 10.08 0.70
N PHE A 43 -2.30 9.16 0.49
CA PHE A 43 -3.72 9.48 0.62
C PHE A 43 -4.06 9.87 2.06
N ALA A 44 -3.61 9.08 3.02
CA ALA A 44 -3.85 9.34 4.43
C ALA A 44 -3.24 10.67 4.86
N LEU A 45 -2.03 10.97 4.43
CA LEU A 45 -1.36 12.22 4.76
C LEU A 45 -2.15 13.42 4.22
N HIS A 46 -2.59 13.34 2.98
CA HIS A 46 -3.37 14.43 2.37
C HIS A 46 -4.68 14.67 3.15
N VAL A 47 -5.40 13.61 3.46
CA VAL A 47 -6.69 13.73 4.16
C VAL A 47 -6.52 14.32 5.55
N ILE A 48 -5.53 13.84 6.31
CA ILE A 48 -5.34 14.31 7.68
C ILE A 48 -4.83 15.77 7.71
N GLU A 49 -4.01 16.15 6.76
CA GLU A 49 -3.57 17.54 6.61
C GLU A 49 -4.77 18.47 6.37
N LYS A 50 -5.66 18.07 5.46
CA LYS A 50 -6.83 18.89 5.13
C LYS A 50 -7.83 18.94 6.27
N ARG A 51 -7.99 17.84 7.00
CA ARG A 51 -8.80 17.88 8.21
C ARG A 51 -8.24 18.87 9.22
N ASN A 52 -6.94 18.87 9.41
CA ASN A 52 -6.27 19.79 10.34
C ASN A 52 -6.32 21.25 9.87
N GLU A 53 -6.60 21.48 8.59
CA GLU A 53 -6.86 22.80 8.04
C GLU A 53 -8.36 23.16 8.11
N ASN A 54 -9.13 22.40 8.87
CA ASN A 54 -10.57 22.58 9.08
C ASN A 54 -11.45 22.29 7.85
N ARG A 55 -10.97 21.50 6.92
CA ARG A 55 -11.81 21.07 5.81
C ARG A 55 -12.86 20.07 6.33
N PRO A 56 -14.15 20.29 6.09
CA PRO A 56 -15.19 19.39 6.60
C PRO A 56 -15.24 18.07 5.82
N ILE A 57 -15.67 17.01 6.49
CA ILE A 57 -15.81 15.70 5.86
C ILE A 57 -16.78 15.73 4.67
N THR A 58 -17.74 16.66 4.70
CA THR A 58 -18.71 16.81 3.62
C THR A 58 -18.06 17.13 2.29
N HIS A 59 -16.86 17.68 2.29
CA HIS A 59 -16.10 17.91 1.08
C HIS A 59 -15.87 16.60 0.31
N TYR A 60 -15.61 15.51 1.03
CA TYR A 60 -15.33 14.21 0.40
C TYR A 60 -16.58 13.45 0.01
N ARG A 61 -17.74 13.82 0.54
CA ARG A 61 -19.02 13.15 0.20
C ARG A 61 -19.45 13.39 -1.24
N SER A 62 -19.01 14.51 -1.82
CA SER A 62 -19.32 14.82 -3.21
C SER A 62 -18.43 14.07 -4.18
N LEU A 63 -17.36 13.43 -3.67
CA LEU A 63 -16.44 12.66 -4.48
C LEU A 63 -16.80 11.18 -4.43
N THR A 64 -16.80 10.54 -5.57
CA THR A 64 -17.05 9.11 -5.65
C THR A 64 -15.71 8.40 -5.76
N PHE A 65 -15.42 7.53 -4.81
CA PHE A 65 -14.20 6.74 -4.81
C PHE A 65 -14.52 5.27 -5.03
N GLU A 66 -13.81 4.65 -5.96
CA GLU A 66 -13.91 3.22 -6.20
C GLU A 66 -12.82 2.47 -5.42
N SER A 67 -12.49 2.97 -4.24
CA SER A 67 -11.47 2.40 -3.37
C SER A 67 -12.03 2.26 -1.95
N PRO A 68 -12.25 1.03 -1.47
CA PRO A 68 -12.70 0.83 -0.09
C PRO A 68 -11.73 1.42 0.93
N ALA A 69 -10.43 1.29 0.70
CA ALA A 69 -9.43 1.84 1.60
C ALA A 69 -9.53 3.36 1.69
N ALA A 70 -9.74 4.04 0.56
CA ALA A 70 -9.88 5.49 0.56
C ALA A 70 -11.03 5.95 1.46
N MET A 71 -12.17 5.27 1.38
CA MET A 71 -13.33 5.60 2.22
C MET A 71 -13.04 5.39 3.70
N GLU A 72 -12.38 4.28 4.04
CA GLU A 72 -12.02 3.99 5.43
C GLU A 72 -11.01 5.01 5.98
N ILE A 73 -10.03 5.40 5.18
CA ILE A 73 -9.04 6.39 5.59
C ILE A 73 -9.71 7.73 5.92
N ILE A 74 -10.65 8.15 5.07
CA ILE A 74 -11.39 9.40 5.30
C ILE A 74 -12.18 9.30 6.60
N GLN A 75 -12.92 8.23 6.81
CA GLN A 75 -13.69 8.04 8.01
C GLN A 75 -12.82 8.03 9.26
N ASP A 76 -11.69 7.35 9.20
CA ASP A 76 -10.76 7.26 10.31
C ASP A 76 -10.16 8.64 10.65
N ALA A 77 -9.82 9.43 9.64
CA ALA A 77 -9.27 10.76 9.84
C ALA A 77 -10.23 11.68 10.60
N TYR A 78 -11.53 11.53 10.36
CA TYR A 78 -12.54 12.39 10.98
C TYR A 78 -13.21 11.79 12.23
N ARG A 79 -12.85 10.57 12.58
CA ARG A 79 -13.42 9.90 13.75
C ARG A 79 -12.98 10.52 15.06
N ASN A 80 -11.74 10.97 15.12
CA ASN A 80 -11.18 11.58 16.31
C ASN A 80 -11.01 13.09 16.12
N GLU A 81 -12.10 13.83 16.31
CA GLU A 81 -12.05 15.28 16.19
C GLU A 81 -11.56 15.91 17.50
N GLY A 82 -10.33 15.62 17.88
CA GLY A 82 -9.74 16.26 19.04
C GLY A 82 -9.11 17.58 18.67
N LEU A 83 -8.94 18.45 19.68
CA LEU A 83 -8.19 19.67 19.51
C LEU A 83 -6.74 19.35 19.21
N VAL A 84 -6.29 19.73 18.03
CA VAL A 84 -4.92 19.51 17.61
C VAL A 84 -4.14 20.78 17.85
N THR A 85 -3.20 20.75 18.79
CA THR A 85 -2.33 21.89 19.02
C THR A 85 -1.32 22.00 17.88
N PRO A 86 -0.86 23.21 17.55
CA PRO A 86 0.13 23.37 16.47
C PRO A 86 1.38 22.54 16.67
N SER A 87 1.81 22.33 17.92
CA SER A 87 3.01 21.55 18.21
C SER A 87 2.79 20.04 18.00
N TYR A 88 1.56 19.58 18.05
CA TYR A 88 1.24 18.15 17.88
C TYR A 88 0.79 17.80 16.46
N LYS A 89 0.44 18.80 15.68
CA LYS A 89 -0.13 18.63 14.35
C LYS A 89 0.74 17.78 13.43
N GLU A 90 2.00 18.13 13.33
CA GLU A 90 2.93 17.43 12.43
C GLU A 90 3.11 15.97 12.85
N THR A 91 3.27 15.73 14.14
CA THR A 91 3.41 14.38 14.66
C THR A 91 2.17 13.54 14.34
N LEU A 92 1.00 14.12 14.53
CA LEU A 92 -0.26 13.43 14.24
C LEU A 92 -0.38 13.08 12.75
N GLU A 93 0.00 13.99 11.87
CA GLU A 93 -0.06 13.76 10.44
C GLU A 93 0.87 12.62 10.01
N ILE A 94 2.07 12.61 10.55
CA ILE A 94 3.05 11.56 10.27
C ILE A 94 2.55 10.22 10.81
N ASP A 95 2.13 10.17 12.06
CA ASP A 95 1.68 8.94 12.69
C ASP A 95 0.46 8.35 11.98
N PHE A 96 -0.48 9.20 11.59
CA PHE A 96 -1.66 8.77 10.87
C PHE A 96 -1.31 8.15 9.50
N SER A 97 -0.44 8.81 8.76
CA SER A 97 -0.04 8.33 7.44
C SER A 97 0.74 7.02 7.52
N GLU A 98 1.62 6.89 8.51
CA GLU A 98 2.39 5.67 8.72
C GLU A 98 1.51 4.51 9.18
N LYS A 99 0.52 4.80 10.01
CA LYS A 99 -0.45 3.80 10.43
C LYS A 99 -1.12 3.14 9.23
N TRP A 100 -1.59 3.93 8.29
CA TRP A 100 -2.29 3.40 7.12
C TRP A 100 -1.34 2.68 6.16
N MET A 101 -0.11 3.15 6.04
CA MET A 101 0.91 2.43 5.28
C MET A 101 1.17 1.05 5.88
N ASN A 102 1.33 1.00 7.20
CA ASN A 102 1.59 -0.26 7.90
C ASN A 102 0.41 -1.22 7.82
N GLU A 103 -0.82 -0.73 7.92
CA GLU A 103 -2.00 -1.55 7.74
C GLU A 103 -2.06 -2.16 6.34
N CYS A 104 -1.65 -1.41 5.34
CA CYS A 104 -1.58 -1.92 3.98
C CYS A 104 -0.58 -3.07 3.86
N PHE A 105 0.57 -2.98 4.51
CA PHE A 105 1.56 -4.06 4.50
C PHE A 105 1.09 -5.30 5.25
N GLU A 106 0.31 -5.12 6.30
CA GLU A 106 -0.20 -6.23 7.10
C GLU A 106 -1.38 -6.94 6.46
N PHE A 107 -2.23 -6.18 5.75
CA PHE A 107 -3.42 -6.74 5.11
C PHE A 107 -3.20 -6.86 3.62
N SER A 108 -2.92 -8.03 3.14
CA SER A 108 -2.63 -8.27 1.73
C SER A 108 -3.86 -8.41 0.84
N CYS A 109 -5.03 -7.97 1.28
CA CYS A 109 -6.24 -8.05 0.49
C CYS A 109 -6.22 -6.99 -0.62
N SER A 110 -5.90 -7.41 -1.83
CA SER A 110 -5.69 -6.51 -2.95
C SER A 110 -6.91 -5.68 -3.32
N GLY A 111 -8.11 -6.24 -3.17
CA GLY A 111 -9.33 -5.52 -3.50
C GLY A 111 -9.61 -4.33 -2.60
N PHE A 112 -9.24 -4.43 -1.33
CA PHE A 112 -9.42 -3.33 -0.39
C PHE A 112 -8.54 -2.12 -0.73
N TRP A 113 -7.30 -2.39 -1.14
CA TRP A 113 -6.32 -1.34 -1.44
C TRP A 113 -6.30 -0.92 -2.91
N ALA A 114 -7.22 -1.44 -3.71
CA ALA A 114 -7.26 -1.13 -5.13
C ALA A 114 -7.68 0.33 -5.36
N ASN A 115 -7.24 0.88 -6.46
CA ASN A 115 -7.64 2.21 -6.95
C ASN A 115 -7.26 3.40 -6.07
N LEU A 116 -6.35 3.22 -5.12
CA LEU A 116 -5.87 4.31 -4.28
C LEU A 116 -5.16 5.39 -5.09
N GLU A 117 -4.46 5.02 -6.14
CA GLU A 117 -3.81 5.97 -7.01
C GLU A 117 -4.82 6.92 -7.66
N ILE A 118 -5.93 6.38 -8.13
CA ILE A 118 -7.00 7.15 -8.73
C ILE A 118 -7.66 8.06 -7.70
N ALA A 119 -7.92 7.52 -6.52
CA ALA A 119 -8.50 8.29 -5.42
C ALA A 119 -7.59 9.45 -5.01
N LEU A 120 -6.29 9.20 -4.93
CA LEU A 120 -5.31 10.23 -4.60
C LEU A 120 -5.32 11.35 -5.64
N ALA A 121 -5.37 11.00 -6.92
CA ALA A 121 -5.44 11.99 -7.99
C ALA A 121 -6.70 12.86 -7.86
N LYS A 122 -7.84 12.27 -7.54
CA LYS A 122 -9.09 13.00 -7.35
C LYS A 122 -9.00 14.03 -6.24
N ILE A 123 -8.41 13.69 -5.10
CA ILE A 123 -8.35 14.62 -3.98
C ILE A 123 -7.30 15.69 -4.17
N LYS A 124 -6.25 15.43 -4.94
CA LYS A 124 -5.24 16.44 -5.23
C LYS A 124 -5.75 17.54 -6.15
N ASP A 125 -6.69 17.23 -7.01
CA ASP A 125 -7.26 18.19 -7.95
C ASP A 125 -8.28 19.13 -7.28
N GLN A 126 -8.60 18.90 -6.03
CA GLN A 126 -9.50 19.77 -5.27
C GLN A 126 -8.73 20.90 -4.54
#